data_af8610dd1b82d244608c7d50a2673e93
#
_entry.id   af8610dd1b82d244608c7d50a2673e93
#
_cell.length_a   1.000
_cell.length_b   1.000
_cell.length_c   1.000
_cell.angle_alpha   90.00
_cell.angle_beta   90.00
_cell.angle_gamma   90.00
#
_symmetry.space_group_name_H-M   'P 1'
#
loop_
_entity.id
_entity.type
_entity.pdbx_description
1 polymer ?
#
loop_
_entity_poly.entity_id
_entity_poly.type
_entity_poly.pdbx_seq_one_letter_code
_entity_poly.pdbx_strand_id
1 'polypeptide(L)'
;MSTAALNQEGGYSSTKLAASGALAGLAGGLVFGMMMWMMGMLPMVGMLVRQENSAVGFVVHMAISAFLGALYGIIAGRFALKSTTALAGGIVYGIVWWVLGALILMPLMLGMTQMVFAIGQPQLFSLVGHIIFGVVTALVFIPLAKRN
;
A
#
# COMPACT_ATOMS: atom_id res chain seq x y z
N MET A 1 -4.47 44.36 -0.35
CA MET A 1 -4.42 43.07 0.32
C MET A 1 -3.58 42.13 -0.54
N SER A 2 -2.48 41.62 0.01
CA SER A 2 -1.50 40.81 -0.73
C SER A 2 -2.06 39.42 -0.99
N THR A 3 -1.92 38.93 -2.22
CA THR A 3 -2.26 37.53 -2.64
C THR A 3 -1.50 36.45 -1.85
N ALA A 4 -0.45 36.84 -1.11
CA ALA A 4 0.30 35.96 -0.21
C ALA A 4 -0.50 35.56 1.06
N ALA A 5 -1.52 36.32 1.45
CA ALA A 5 -2.32 36.07 2.64
C ALA A 5 -3.42 35.02 2.42
N LEU A 6 -3.78 34.73 1.16
CA LEU A 6 -4.83 33.74 0.81
C LEU A 6 -4.32 32.27 0.73
N ASN A 7 -3.01 32.05 0.80
CA ASN A 7 -2.39 30.72 0.76
C ASN A 7 -2.11 30.12 2.13
N GLN A 8 -2.55 30.75 3.22
CA GLN A 8 -2.41 30.21 4.58
C GLN A 8 -3.69 29.61 5.15
N GLU A 9 -4.65 29.24 4.32
CA GLU A 9 -5.66 28.30 4.76
C GLU A 9 -5.00 26.94 4.87
N GLY A 10 -4.93 26.39 6.10
CA GLY A 10 -4.18 25.22 6.52
C GLY A 10 -4.42 23.92 5.73
N GLY A 11 -4.02 23.92 4.47
CA GLY A 11 -4.00 22.75 3.62
C GLY A 11 -2.79 21.88 3.96
N TYR A 12 -3.02 20.64 4.34
CA TYR A 12 -1.95 19.65 4.50
C TYR A 12 -1.04 19.64 3.25
N SER A 13 0.25 19.88 3.43
CA SER A 13 1.22 19.80 2.34
C SER A 13 1.21 18.39 1.75
N SER A 14 1.15 18.28 0.42
CA SER A 14 1.18 16.98 -0.28
C SER A 14 2.42 16.16 0.08
N THR A 15 3.56 16.82 0.31
CA THR A 15 4.80 16.16 0.77
C THR A 15 4.64 15.53 2.15
N LYS A 16 4.02 16.24 3.08
CA LYS A 16 3.77 15.73 4.43
C LYS A 16 2.76 14.56 4.42
N LEU A 17 1.71 14.68 3.59
CA LEU A 17 0.75 13.58 3.39
C LEU A 17 1.42 12.34 2.77
N ALA A 18 2.30 12.52 1.78
CA ALA A 18 3.06 11.43 1.19
C ALA A 18 3.99 10.77 2.20
N ALA A 19 4.72 11.56 3.01
CA ALA A 19 5.61 11.03 4.04
C ALA A 19 4.83 10.25 5.12
N SER A 20 3.72 10.81 5.62
CA SER A 20 2.84 10.12 6.58
C SER A 20 2.26 8.85 5.99
N GLY A 21 1.87 8.90 4.70
CA GLY A 21 1.39 7.74 3.97
C GLY A 21 2.45 6.66 3.79
N ALA A 22 3.69 7.03 3.45
CA ALA A 22 4.79 6.08 3.31
C ALA A 22 5.06 5.34 4.62
N LEU A 23 5.12 6.06 5.76
CA LEU A 23 5.28 5.45 7.08
C LEU A 23 4.11 4.52 7.43
N ALA A 24 2.88 4.95 7.15
CA ALA A 24 1.70 4.13 7.35
C ALA A 24 1.71 2.88 6.44
N GLY A 25 2.15 3.03 5.19
CA GLY A 25 2.32 1.92 4.25
C GLY A 25 3.39 0.93 4.70
N LEU A 26 4.48 1.40 5.30
CA LEU A 26 5.47 0.51 5.91
C LEU A 26 4.86 -0.32 7.06
N ALA A 27 4.01 0.27 7.89
CA ALA A 27 3.31 -0.47 8.95
C ALA A 27 2.38 -1.54 8.38
N GLY A 28 1.54 -1.19 7.38
CA GLY A 28 0.68 -2.14 6.68
C GLY A 28 1.48 -3.22 5.96
N GLY A 29 2.57 -2.82 5.30
CA GLY A 29 3.50 -3.70 4.60
C GLY A 29 4.21 -4.68 5.53
N LEU A 30 4.57 -4.26 6.74
CA LEU A 30 5.17 -5.15 7.73
C LEU A 30 4.21 -6.29 8.09
N VAL A 31 2.95 -5.95 8.40
CA VAL A 31 1.93 -6.96 8.75
C VAL A 31 1.71 -7.92 7.58
N PHE A 32 1.47 -7.40 6.38
CA PHE A 32 1.25 -8.23 5.20
C PHE A 32 2.51 -9.01 4.80
N GLY A 33 3.69 -8.41 4.89
CA GLY A 33 4.97 -9.05 4.61
C GLY A 33 5.25 -10.24 5.54
N MET A 34 4.90 -10.13 6.82
CA MET A 34 4.98 -11.25 7.76
C MET A 34 4.03 -12.39 7.37
N MET A 35 2.80 -12.08 6.96
CA MET A 35 1.87 -13.09 6.43
C MET A 35 2.45 -13.78 5.20
N MET A 36 2.99 -13.01 4.25
CA MET A 36 3.63 -13.56 3.05
C MET A 36 4.84 -14.43 3.40
N TRP A 37 5.61 -14.04 4.41
CA TRP A 37 6.73 -14.85 4.89
C TRP A 37 6.28 -16.22 5.38
N MET A 38 5.26 -16.24 6.24
CA MET A 38 4.70 -17.49 6.79
C MET A 38 4.11 -18.39 5.71
N MET A 39 3.62 -17.81 4.63
CA MET A 39 3.00 -18.52 3.50
C MET A 39 4.00 -18.88 2.38
N GLY A 40 5.28 -18.52 2.50
CA GLY A 40 6.29 -18.78 1.49
C GLY A 40 6.09 -18.00 0.19
N MET A 41 5.41 -16.85 0.21
CA MET A 41 5.08 -16.05 -0.99
C MET A 41 6.16 -15.03 -1.35
N LEU A 42 7.07 -14.70 -0.43
CA LEU A 42 8.09 -13.66 -0.63
C LEU A 42 9.11 -13.96 -1.75
N PRO A 43 9.54 -15.22 -2.00
CA PRO A 43 10.45 -15.49 -3.11
C PRO A 43 9.91 -15.01 -4.46
N MET A 44 8.59 -15.14 -4.69
CA MET A 44 7.94 -14.66 -5.91
C MET A 44 8.03 -13.14 -6.04
N VAL A 45 7.95 -12.40 -4.93
CA VAL A 45 8.15 -10.94 -4.93
C VAL A 45 9.61 -10.60 -5.23
N GLY A 46 10.55 -11.38 -4.71
CA GLY A 46 11.98 -11.25 -5.01
C GLY A 46 12.31 -11.44 -6.49
N MET A 47 11.54 -12.28 -7.20
CA MET A 47 11.70 -12.47 -8.64
C MET A 47 11.45 -11.19 -9.45
N LEU A 48 10.74 -10.20 -8.93
CA LEU A 48 10.59 -8.89 -9.59
C LEU A 48 11.93 -8.20 -9.82
N VAL A 49 12.93 -8.50 -8.99
CA VAL A 49 14.33 -8.07 -9.15
C VAL A 49 15.26 -9.23 -9.50
N ARG A 50 14.71 -10.32 -10.07
CA ARG A 50 15.42 -11.52 -10.49
C ARG A 50 16.16 -12.26 -9.36
N GLN A 51 15.63 -12.20 -8.15
CA GLN A 51 16.18 -12.84 -6.96
C GLN A 51 15.10 -13.68 -6.26
N GLU A 52 15.08 -14.98 -6.51
CA GLU A 52 14.16 -15.91 -5.85
C GLU A 52 14.60 -16.15 -4.39
N ASN A 53 14.40 -15.14 -3.56
CA ASN A 53 14.84 -15.14 -2.16
C ASN A 53 13.84 -14.40 -1.27
N SER A 54 13.49 -14.99 -0.12
CA SER A 54 12.50 -14.41 0.80
C SER A 54 12.96 -13.08 1.42
N ALA A 55 14.24 -12.95 1.77
CA ALA A 55 14.74 -11.71 2.37
C ALA A 55 14.74 -10.57 1.34
N VAL A 56 15.16 -10.84 0.10
CA VAL A 56 15.08 -9.88 -1.00
C VAL A 56 13.62 -9.54 -1.29
N GLY A 57 12.76 -10.55 -1.37
CA GLY A 57 11.32 -10.36 -1.57
C GLY A 57 10.69 -9.49 -0.49
N PHE A 58 11.09 -9.66 0.77
CA PHE A 58 10.64 -8.80 1.86
C PHE A 58 11.06 -7.34 1.68
N VAL A 59 12.31 -7.09 1.30
CA VAL A 59 12.82 -5.73 1.04
C VAL A 59 12.06 -5.08 -0.12
N VAL A 60 11.86 -5.81 -1.22
CA VAL A 60 11.08 -5.33 -2.37
C VAL A 60 9.63 -5.04 -1.97
N HIS A 61 9.01 -5.95 -1.21
CA HIS A 61 7.66 -5.76 -0.69
C HIS A 61 7.55 -4.49 0.19
N MET A 62 8.52 -4.25 1.06
CA MET A 62 8.54 -3.06 1.90
C MET A 62 8.72 -1.77 1.08
N ALA A 63 9.54 -1.79 0.03
CA ALA A 63 9.69 -0.65 -0.88
C ALA A 63 8.38 -0.35 -1.63
N ILE A 64 7.70 -1.38 -2.14
CA ILE A 64 6.37 -1.26 -2.76
C ILE A 64 5.37 -0.71 -1.75
N SER A 65 5.38 -1.22 -0.53
CA SER A 65 4.48 -0.80 0.54
C SER A 65 4.65 0.68 0.94
N ALA A 66 5.89 1.16 1.00
CA ALA A 66 6.17 2.59 1.22
C ALA A 66 5.66 3.46 0.07
N PHE A 67 5.88 3.02 -1.17
CA PHE A 67 5.39 3.73 -2.36
C PHE A 67 3.86 3.79 -2.39
N LEU A 68 3.18 2.65 -2.20
CA LEU A 68 1.73 2.59 -2.16
C LEU A 68 1.16 3.37 -0.97
N GLY A 69 1.82 3.33 0.17
CA GLY A 69 1.44 4.16 1.31
C GLY A 69 1.54 5.65 1.02
N ALA A 70 2.61 6.10 0.33
CA ALA A 70 2.75 7.49 -0.10
C ALA A 70 1.62 7.91 -1.05
N LEU A 71 1.27 7.06 -2.02
CA LEU A 71 0.12 7.28 -2.91
C LEU A 71 -1.20 7.38 -2.12
N TYR A 72 -1.41 6.49 -1.14
CA TYR A 72 -2.56 6.57 -0.25
C TYR A 72 -2.63 7.92 0.45
N GLY A 73 -1.52 8.39 1.01
CA GLY A 73 -1.44 9.68 1.68
C GLY A 73 -1.80 10.85 0.77
N ILE A 74 -1.36 10.85 -0.48
CA ILE A 74 -1.66 11.89 -1.46
C ILE A 74 -3.15 11.86 -1.87
N ILE A 75 -3.67 10.67 -2.20
CA ILE A 75 -5.01 10.49 -2.75
C ILE A 75 -6.08 10.65 -1.66
N ALA A 76 -5.90 9.95 -0.55
CA ALA A 76 -6.91 9.85 0.51
C ALA A 76 -6.71 10.85 1.65
N GLY A 77 -5.53 11.46 1.77
CA GLY A 77 -5.11 12.21 2.94
C GLY A 77 -6.02 13.35 3.37
N ARG A 78 -6.74 13.96 2.44
CA ARG A 78 -7.70 15.04 2.76
C ARG A 78 -9.06 14.51 3.22
N PHE A 79 -9.40 13.27 2.86
CA PHE A 79 -10.72 12.67 3.10
C PHE A 79 -10.70 11.62 4.21
N ALA A 80 -9.56 10.96 4.42
CA ALA A 80 -9.41 9.79 5.30
C ALA A 80 -9.05 10.14 6.75
N LEU A 81 -9.49 11.29 7.27
CA LEU A 81 -9.20 11.70 8.65
C LEU A 81 -10.23 11.18 9.70
N LYS A 82 -11.33 10.59 9.23
CA LYS A 82 -12.33 9.91 10.07
C LYS A 82 -12.13 8.41 10.00
N SER A 83 -12.15 7.73 11.13
CA SER A 83 -11.87 6.28 11.20
C SER A 83 -12.77 5.42 10.31
N THR A 84 -14.06 5.75 10.22
CA THR A 84 -15.02 5.01 9.37
C THR A 84 -14.70 5.17 7.88
N THR A 85 -14.42 6.40 7.44
CA THR A 85 -14.05 6.68 6.04
C THR A 85 -12.69 6.08 5.71
N ALA A 86 -11.73 6.12 6.67
CA ALA A 86 -10.43 5.52 6.52
C ALA A 86 -10.52 3.99 6.37
N LEU A 87 -11.33 3.34 7.20
CA LEU A 87 -11.52 1.89 7.15
C LEU A 87 -12.09 1.45 5.80
N ALA A 88 -13.19 2.08 5.36
CA ALA A 88 -13.78 1.79 4.05
C ALA A 88 -12.81 2.08 2.90
N GLY A 89 -12.13 3.23 2.95
CA GLY A 89 -11.13 3.61 1.97
C GLY A 89 -9.93 2.66 1.94
N GLY A 90 -9.48 2.19 3.10
CA GLY A 90 -8.39 1.21 3.22
C GLY A 90 -8.76 -0.14 2.60
N ILE A 91 -9.98 -0.63 2.84
CA ILE A 91 -10.47 -1.88 2.23
C ILE A 91 -10.50 -1.74 0.70
N VAL A 92 -11.12 -0.68 0.19
CA VAL A 92 -11.20 -0.42 -1.26
C VAL A 92 -9.81 -0.29 -1.87
N TYR A 93 -8.91 0.44 -1.21
CA TYR A 93 -7.53 0.62 -1.64
C TYR A 93 -6.77 -0.72 -1.71
N GLY A 94 -6.93 -1.57 -0.70
CA GLY A 94 -6.35 -2.91 -0.69
C GLY A 94 -6.86 -3.77 -1.85
N ILE A 95 -8.18 -3.77 -2.09
CA ILE A 95 -8.78 -4.53 -3.21
C ILE A 95 -8.28 -4.01 -4.56
N VAL A 96 -8.20 -2.68 -4.75
CA VAL A 96 -7.69 -2.07 -5.99
C VAL A 96 -6.25 -2.54 -6.25
N TRP A 97 -5.37 -2.51 -5.24
CA TRP A 97 -3.99 -2.95 -5.42
C TRP A 97 -3.84 -4.46 -5.51
N TRP A 98 -4.75 -5.24 -4.94
CA TRP A 98 -4.80 -6.67 -5.22
C TRP A 98 -5.09 -6.95 -6.69
N VAL A 99 -6.08 -6.26 -7.29
CA VAL A 99 -6.41 -6.42 -8.71
C VAL A 99 -5.25 -5.93 -9.58
N LEU A 100 -4.80 -4.69 -9.39
CA LEU A 100 -3.76 -4.10 -10.23
C LEU A 100 -2.38 -4.74 -9.99
N GLY A 101 -2.01 -4.93 -8.73
CA GLY A 101 -0.68 -5.44 -8.35
C GLY A 101 -0.58 -6.95 -8.51
N ALA A 102 -1.39 -7.69 -7.76
CA ALA A 102 -1.24 -9.14 -7.67
C ALA A 102 -1.81 -9.90 -8.87
N LEU A 103 -2.94 -9.45 -9.45
CA LEU A 103 -3.58 -10.17 -10.55
C LEU A 103 -3.12 -9.70 -11.94
N ILE A 104 -2.59 -8.50 -12.08
CA ILE A 104 -2.19 -7.94 -13.37
C ILE A 104 -0.68 -7.69 -13.44
N LEU A 105 -0.18 -6.71 -12.67
CA LEU A 105 1.20 -6.23 -12.82
C LEU A 105 2.23 -7.30 -12.49
N MET A 106 2.06 -8.02 -11.39
CA MET A 106 3.01 -9.04 -10.97
C MET A 106 3.14 -10.19 -11.97
N PRO A 107 2.05 -10.83 -12.46
CA PRO A 107 2.14 -11.82 -13.51
C PRO A 107 2.79 -11.30 -14.80
N LEU A 108 2.44 -10.07 -15.23
CA LEU A 108 3.03 -9.47 -16.43
C LEU A 108 4.54 -9.22 -16.27
N MET A 109 4.97 -8.67 -15.13
CA MET A 109 6.38 -8.39 -14.87
C MET A 109 7.23 -9.66 -14.76
N LEU A 110 6.62 -10.77 -14.34
CA LEU A 110 7.27 -12.08 -14.26
C LEU A 110 7.18 -12.89 -15.56
N GLY A 111 6.54 -12.35 -16.61
CA GLY A 111 6.33 -13.06 -17.89
C GLY A 111 5.32 -14.20 -17.80
N MET A 112 4.51 -14.25 -16.76
CA MET A 112 3.52 -15.29 -16.49
C MET A 112 2.13 -14.87 -16.98
N THR A 113 2.00 -14.51 -18.25
CA THR A 113 0.78 -13.91 -18.82
C THR A 113 -0.47 -14.77 -18.64
N GLN A 114 -0.31 -16.10 -18.63
CA GLN A 114 -1.41 -17.05 -18.36
C GLN A 114 -1.96 -16.97 -16.92
N MET A 115 -1.22 -16.32 -16.01
CA MET A 115 -1.64 -16.11 -14.61
C MET A 115 -2.41 -14.81 -14.40
N VAL A 116 -2.53 -13.95 -15.43
CA VAL A 116 -3.31 -12.71 -15.35
C VAL A 116 -4.77 -13.07 -15.09
N PHE A 117 -5.34 -12.52 -14.03
CA PHE A 117 -6.68 -12.85 -13.53
C PHE A 117 -6.91 -14.33 -13.18
N ALA A 118 -5.88 -15.16 -13.09
CA ALA A 118 -6.02 -16.48 -12.51
C ALA A 118 -6.28 -16.35 -11.00
N ILE A 119 -7.40 -16.89 -10.54
CA ILE A 119 -7.78 -16.84 -9.13
C ILE A 119 -7.74 -18.26 -8.57
N GLY A 120 -6.77 -18.48 -7.70
CA GLY A 120 -6.62 -19.70 -6.92
C GLY A 120 -6.43 -19.40 -5.45
N GLN A 121 -6.13 -20.40 -4.66
CA GLN A 121 -5.93 -20.24 -3.22
C GLN A 121 -4.84 -19.20 -2.86
N PRO A 122 -3.66 -19.14 -3.52
CA PRO A 122 -2.67 -18.11 -3.22
C PRO A 122 -3.18 -16.70 -3.48
N GLN A 123 -3.96 -16.48 -4.54
CA GLN A 123 -4.52 -15.17 -4.87
C GLN A 123 -5.59 -14.72 -3.85
N LEU A 124 -6.39 -15.66 -3.33
CA LEU A 124 -7.36 -15.38 -2.27
C LEU A 124 -6.66 -15.01 -0.95
N PHE A 125 -5.60 -15.69 -0.58
CA PHE A 125 -4.79 -15.30 0.58
C PHE A 125 -4.13 -13.93 0.36
N SER A 126 -3.65 -13.66 -0.84
CA SER A 126 -3.12 -12.35 -1.22
C SER A 126 -4.18 -11.25 -1.12
N LEU A 127 -5.45 -11.53 -1.47
CA LEU A 127 -6.55 -10.57 -1.27
C LEU A 127 -6.70 -10.18 0.20
N VAL A 128 -6.71 -11.17 1.10
CA VAL A 128 -6.80 -10.92 2.55
C VAL A 128 -5.62 -10.04 3.01
N GLY A 129 -4.41 -10.37 2.56
CA GLY A 129 -3.21 -9.57 2.86
C GLY A 129 -3.30 -8.14 2.36
N HIS A 130 -3.80 -7.91 1.15
CA HIS A 130 -3.98 -6.56 0.59
C HIS A 130 -5.06 -5.76 1.34
N ILE A 131 -6.16 -6.40 1.75
CA ILE A 131 -7.18 -5.76 2.59
C ILE A 131 -6.57 -5.35 3.93
N ILE A 132 -5.83 -6.24 4.59
CA ILE A 132 -5.14 -5.95 5.86
C ILE A 132 -4.13 -4.81 5.66
N PHE A 133 -3.32 -4.85 4.58
CA PHE A 133 -2.42 -3.77 4.23
C PHE A 133 -3.13 -2.42 4.14
N GLY A 134 -4.23 -2.36 3.38
CA GLY A 134 -4.99 -1.14 3.18
C GLY A 134 -5.61 -0.61 4.48
N VAL A 135 -6.20 -1.50 5.29
CA VAL A 135 -6.80 -1.14 6.59
C VAL A 135 -5.74 -0.63 7.57
N VAL A 136 -4.63 -1.34 7.75
CA VAL A 136 -3.56 -0.93 8.65
C VAL A 136 -2.96 0.39 8.20
N THR A 137 -2.67 0.54 6.90
CA THR A 137 -2.17 1.78 6.31
C THR A 137 -3.13 2.93 6.60
N ALA A 138 -4.43 2.76 6.37
CA ALA A 138 -5.43 3.79 6.60
C ALA A 138 -5.52 4.20 8.07
N LEU A 139 -5.55 3.24 8.99
CA LEU A 139 -5.66 3.53 10.43
C LEU A 139 -4.40 4.18 10.99
N VAL A 140 -3.21 3.73 10.57
CA VAL A 140 -1.92 4.33 11.00
C VAL A 140 -1.72 5.71 10.39
N PHE A 141 -2.24 5.95 9.18
CA PHE A 141 -2.16 7.25 8.52
C PHE A 141 -2.85 8.37 9.31
N ILE A 142 -4.00 8.11 9.94
CA ILE A 142 -4.78 9.12 10.65
C ILE A 142 -3.96 9.89 11.70
N PRO A 143 -3.34 9.25 12.70
CA PRO A 143 -2.57 9.95 13.71
C PRO A 143 -1.31 10.61 13.15
N LEU A 144 -0.69 10.03 12.11
CA LEU A 144 0.49 10.61 11.48
C LEU A 144 0.14 11.89 10.68
N ALA A 145 -0.96 11.88 9.96
CA ALA A 145 -1.42 13.04 9.20
C ALA A 145 -1.87 14.20 10.09
N LYS A 146 -2.48 13.90 11.26
CA LYS A 146 -2.93 14.92 12.21
C LYS A 146 -1.81 15.60 12.98
N ARG A 147 -0.61 15.02 13.01
CA ARG A 147 0.58 15.58 13.70
C ARG A 147 1.33 16.61 12.84
N ASN A 148 1.03 16.68 11.57
CA ASN A 148 1.70 17.52 10.56
C ASN A 148 0.82 18.70 10.15
#